data_5aee82aa65ca6d2fdbb7f0a6fa7ac35f
#
_entry.id   5aee82aa65ca6d2fdbb7f0a6fa7ac35f
#
_cell.length_a   1.000
_cell.length_b   1.000
_cell.length_c   1.000
_cell.angle_alpha   90.00
_cell.angle_beta   90.00
_cell.angle_gamma   90.00
#
_symmetry.space_group_name_H-M   'P 1'
#
loop_
_entity.id
_entity.type
_entity.pdbx_description
1 polymer ?
#
loop_
_entity_poly.entity_id
_entity_poly.type
_entity_poly.pdbx_seq_one_letter_code
_entity_poly.pdbx_strand_id
1 'polypeptide(L)'
;MAVSTTGVPTGAPAPDVPTRKGKRSAHRWTRRDRVVLALMIGVPTLISVALVWVPALSSVALSFTRWDGIGLDSIQWIGLRNYREIFTIYPPFYPALWHNLIWLLFFLLVPTPIGLYLAVLLDRELRFTRVYQSLIFLPVVLSLAIVGFIWQLMYSTDQGLINAVLDKFGVAPIDWLGNPSLNLWAVLIAASWRHVGYMMILYLAGLKSVDPALKEAAAIDGASDWQAFRYVVFPALRPINIVVLVITVIESLRAFDLVYVINGGRNGLELLSVLVTQNIIGEASRIGYGSAIATIMLVISTVFIVIYTLNIFREERR
;
A
#
# COMPACT_ATOMS: atom_id res chain seq x y z
N MET A 1 71.84 2.32 -52.94
CA MET A 1 70.90 3.42 -52.62
C MET A 1 70.52 3.29 -51.15
N ALA A 2 71.05 4.21 -50.34
CA ALA A 2 70.88 4.18 -48.89
C ALA A 2 69.64 4.96 -48.53
N VAL A 3 68.70 4.34 -47.73
CA VAL A 3 67.54 5.01 -47.20
C VAL A 3 67.89 5.45 -45.78
N SER A 4 67.90 6.77 -45.62
CA SER A 4 68.12 7.51 -44.39
C SER A 4 66.96 7.33 -43.40
N THR A 5 67.24 6.80 -42.22
CA THR A 5 66.35 6.77 -41.08
C THR A 5 66.49 8.09 -40.32
N THR A 6 65.51 8.97 -40.46
CA THR A 6 65.37 10.19 -39.60
C THR A 6 64.80 9.82 -38.24
N GLY A 7 65.57 10.10 -37.18
CA GLY A 7 65.24 9.88 -35.78
C GLY A 7 64.08 10.74 -35.31
N VAL A 8 63.18 10.14 -34.51
CA VAL A 8 62.11 10.78 -33.77
C VAL A 8 62.74 11.44 -32.54
N PRO A 9 62.50 12.73 -32.27
CA PRO A 9 62.99 13.36 -31.04
C PRO A 9 62.18 12.90 -29.83
N THR A 10 62.91 12.27 -28.90
CA THR A 10 62.40 11.92 -27.56
C THR A 10 62.12 13.13 -26.67
N GLY A 11 60.92 13.17 -26.14
CA GLY A 11 60.67 13.62 -24.78
C GLY A 11 60.71 15.11 -24.48
N ALA A 12 59.61 15.80 -24.73
CA ALA A 12 59.28 16.93 -23.88
C ALA A 12 58.52 16.44 -22.65
N PRO A 13 58.86 16.83 -21.42
CA PRO A 13 58.08 16.46 -20.24
C PRO A 13 56.68 17.10 -20.34
N ALA A 14 55.63 16.33 -20.07
CA ALA A 14 54.27 16.81 -20.03
C ALA A 14 54.16 17.95 -18.98
N PRO A 15 53.44 19.03 -19.28
CA PRO A 15 53.27 20.10 -18.31
C PRO A 15 52.54 19.58 -17.06
N ASP A 16 53.16 19.86 -15.88
CA ASP A 16 52.55 19.59 -14.59
C ASP A 16 51.15 20.27 -14.53
N VAL A 17 50.11 19.49 -14.65
CA VAL A 17 48.74 19.95 -14.39
C VAL A 17 48.60 20.07 -12.87
N PRO A 18 48.51 21.29 -12.30
CA PRO A 18 48.34 21.45 -10.86
C PRO A 18 47.02 20.77 -10.45
N THR A 19 47.11 19.63 -9.76
CA THR A 19 45.94 19.03 -9.09
C THR A 19 45.48 19.96 -8.02
N ARG A 20 44.51 20.83 -8.39
CA ARG A 20 43.81 21.74 -7.47
C ARG A 20 43.00 20.84 -6.52
N LYS A 21 43.64 20.39 -5.43
CA LYS A 21 42.95 19.86 -4.26
C LYS A 21 42.06 20.98 -3.72
N GLY A 22 40.87 21.10 -4.28
CA GLY A 22 39.85 21.98 -3.75
C GLY A 22 39.60 21.56 -2.29
N LYS A 23 40.11 22.32 -1.34
CA LYS A 23 39.65 22.29 0.04
C LYS A 23 38.14 22.42 -0.04
N ARG A 24 37.38 21.31 0.19
CA ARG A 24 35.95 21.40 0.48
C ARG A 24 35.85 22.29 1.71
N SER A 25 35.59 23.58 1.50
CA SER A 25 35.28 24.50 2.58
C SER A 25 34.04 23.91 3.24
N ALA A 26 34.19 23.39 4.45
CA ALA A 26 33.04 23.01 5.27
C ALA A 26 32.21 24.29 5.40
N HIS A 27 31.11 24.34 4.65
CA HIS A 27 30.21 25.50 4.68
C HIS A 27 29.69 25.63 6.12
N ARG A 28 30.24 26.61 6.83
CA ARG A 28 29.84 26.91 8.20
C ARG A 28 28.44 27.52 8.14
N TRP A 29 27.46 26.72 8.56
CA TRP A 29 26.06 27.10 8.64
C TRP A 29 25.93 28.42 9.43
N THR A 30 25.33 29.44 8.83
CA THR A 30 25.04 30.71 9.52
C THR A 30 23.94 30.46 10.57
N ARG A 31 23.79 31.41 11.52
CA ARG A 31 22.69 31.35 12.49
C ARG A 31 21.33 31.29 11.79
N ARG A 32 21.17 32.00 10.68
CA ARG A 32 19.96 32.02 9.85
C ARG A 32 19.70 30.64 9.24
N ASP A 33 20.72 29.99 8.68
CA ASP A 33 20.58 28.66 8.08
C ASP A 33 20.15 27.64 9.13
N ARG A 34 20.71 27.69 10.35
CA ARG A 34 20.32 26.82 11.45
C ARG A 34 18.88 27.04 11.88
N VAL A 35 18.43 28.29 11.99
CA VAL A 35 17.05 28.63 12.34
C VAL A 35 16.07 28.14 11.25
N VAL A 36 16.38 28.40 9.98
CA VAL A 36 15.57 27.97 8.85
C VAL A 36 15.45 26.45 8.82
N LEU A 37 16.57 25.74 8.97
CA LEU A 37 16.57 24.27 9.02
C LEU A 37 15.83 23.74 10.24
N ALA A 38 16.02 24.34 11.42
CA ALA A 38 15.29 23.95 12.61
C ALA A 38 13.78 24.14 12.46
N LEU A 39 13.33 25.21 11.79
CA LEU A 39 11.91 25.39 11.49
C LEU A 39 11.42 24.42 10.41
N MET A 40 12.18 24.22 9.33
CA MET A 40 11.80 23.31 8.25
C MET A 40 11.68 21.85 8.71
N ILE A 41 12.50 21.42 9.66
CA ILE A 41 12.44 20.08 10.22
C ILE A 41 11.53 20.04 11.45
N GLY A 42 11.69 21.00 12.35
CA GLY A 42 11.02 21.02 13.66
C GLY A 42 9.49 21.17 13.55
N VAL A 43 9.00 22.06 12.69
CA VAL A 43 7.56 22.28 12.54
C VAL A 43 6.83 21.02 12.00
N PRO A 44 7.25 20.42 10.87
CA PRO A 44 6.62 19.18 10.39
C PRO A 44 6.76 18.02 11.38
N THR A 45 7.91 17.91 12.06
CA THR A 45 8.13 16.87 13.07
C THR A 45 7.19 17.07 14.27
N LEU A 46 7.04 18.29 14.76
CA LEU A 46 6.15 18.60 15.88
C LEU A 46 4.68 18.31 15.51
N ILE A 47 4.26 18.71 14.31
CA ILE A 47 2.92 18.41 13.79
C ILE A 47 2.71 16.90 13.69
N SER A 48 3.68 16.17 13.14
CA SER A 48 3.61 14.72 13.03
C SER A 48 3.53 14.03 14.40
N VAL A 49 4.34 14.46 15.36
CA VAL A 49 4.30 13.94 16.73
C VAL A 49 2.96 14.23 17.39
N ALA A 50 2.49 15.48 17.32
CA ALA A 50 1.26 15.89 17.98
C ALA A 50 0.00 15.26 17.37
N LEU A 51 -0.09 15.12 16.05
CA LEU A 51 -1.31 14.69 15.37
C LEU A 51 -1.30 13.19 15.01
N VAL A 52 -0.15 12.53 14.98
CA VAL A 52 -0.05 11.10 14.63
C VAL A 52 0.40 10.28 15.84
N TRP A 53 1.57 10.58 16.40
CA TRP A 53 2.14 9.77 17.46
C TRP A 53 1.41 9.87 18.80
N VAL A 54 1.03 11.09 19.20
CA VAL A 54 0.29 11.27 20.47
C VAL A 54 -1.06 10.55 20.44
N PRO A 55 -1.94 10.72 19.41
CA PRO A 55 -3.19 9.96 19.34
C PRO A 55 -2.98 8.46 19.24
N ALA A 56 -1.98 7.99 18.48
CA ALA A 56 -1.69 6.56 18.36
C ALA A 56 -1.29 5.94 19.71
N LEU A 57 -0.36 6.58 20.42
CA LEU A 57 0.06 6.10 21.76
C LEU A 57 -1.06 6.23 22.78
N SER A 58 -1.88 7.30 22.70
CA SER A 58 -3.06 7.46 23.54
C SER A 58 -4.08 6.34 23.28
N SER A 59 -4.29 5.94 22.03
CA SER A 59 -5.16 4.81 21.70
C SER A 59 -4.64 3.51 22.33
N VAL A 60 -3.33 3.25 22.26
CA VAL A 60 -2.73 2.09 22.94
C VAL A 60 -2.91 2.17 24.46
N ALA A 61 -2.72 3.32 25.08
CA ALA A 61 -2.94 3.49 26.53
C ALA A 61 -4.42 3.30 26.91
N LEU A 62 -5.35 3.89 26.14
CA LEU A 62 -6.80 3.76 26.36
C LEU A 62 -7.29 2.33 26.17
N SER A 63 -6.61 1.50 25.41
CA SER A 63 -6.98 0.09 25.21
C SER A 63 -6.99 -0.73 26.52
N PHE A 64 -6.26 -0.28 27.55
CA PHE A 64 -6.23 -0.88 28.87
C PHE A 64 -7.23 -0.26 29.85
N THR A 65 -8.10 0.62 29.36
CA THR A 65 -9.06 1.34 30.19
C THR A 65 -10.51 1.02 29.81
N ARG A 66 -11.41 1.26 30.73
CA ARG A 66 -12.83 1.43 30.46
C ARG A 66 -13.11 2.92 30.39
N TRP A 67 -13.53 3.40 29.22
CA TRP A 67 -13.88 4.80 29.02
C TRP A 67 -14.94 4.92 27.91
N ASP A 68 -15.93 5.74 28.16
CA ASP A 68 -17.04 6.05 27.24
C ASP A 68 -16.84 7.35 26.45
N GLY A 69 -15.75 8.09 26.72
CA GLY A 69 -15.45 9.36 26.08
C GLY A 69 -15.98 10.59 26.83
N ILE A 70 -16.67 10.42 27.94
CA ILE A 70 -17.30 11.51 28.68
C ILE A 70 -16.52 11.73 29.99
N GLY A 71 -15.91 12.91 30.12
CA GLY A 71 -15.11 13.27 31.31
C GLY A 71 -13.84 12.41 31.47
N LEU A 72 -12.74 13.06 31.83
CA LEU A 72 -11.48 12.35 32.08
C LEU A 72 -11.49 11.57 33.39
N ASP A 73 -12.33 11.99 34.34
CA ASP A 73 -12.49 11.36 35.65
C ASP A 73 -13.17 9.98 35.58
N SER A 74 -13.87 9.68 34.47
CA SER A 74 -14.53 8.39 34.25
C SER A 74 -13.58 7.29 33.74
N ILE A 75 -12.33 7.64 33.42
CA ILE A 75 -11.32 6.68 32.94
C ILE A 75 -10.95 5.71 34.06
N GLN A 76 -11.27 4.44 33.87
CA GLN A 76 -10.93 3.38 34.81
C GLN A 76 -9.91 2.43 34.18
N TRP A 77 -8.80 2.22 34.85
CA TRP A 77 -7.80 1.22 34.42
C TRP A 77 -8.32 -0.20 34.70
N ILE A 78 -8.47 -1.02 33.65
CA ILE A 78 -8.98 -2.39 33.74
C ILE A 78 -7.98 -3.45 33.24
N GLY A 79 -6.75 -3.04 32.91
CA GLY A 79 -5.72 -3.93 32.40
C GLY A 79 -6.11 -4.63 31.09
N LEU A 80 -5.91 -5.93 31.01
CA LEU A 80 -6.16 -6.72 29.78
C LEU A 80 -7.62 -7.16 29.61
N ARG A 81 -8.56 -6.63 30.38
CA ARG A 81 -9.96 -7.08 30.34
C ARG A 81 -10.60 -6.88 28.97
N ASN A 82 -10.37 -5.75 28.30
CA ASN A 82 -10.88 -5.50 26.94
C ASN A 82 -10.42 -6.58 25.96
N TYR A 83 -9.13 -6.94 26.00
CA TYR A 83 -8.58 -7.98 25.13
C TYR A 83 -9.20 -9.34 25.42
N ARG A 84 -9.33 -9.70 26.70
CA ARG A 84 -9.98 -10.97 27.08
C ARG A 84 -11.42 -11.01 26.54
N GLU A 85 -12.20 -9.95 26.70
CA GLU A 85 -13.58 -9.87 26.23
C GLU A 85 -13.64 -9.94 24.68
N ILE A 86 -12.72 -9.29 23.96
CA ILE A 86 -12.64 -9.35 22.50
C ILE A 86 -12.43 -10.78 22.01
N PHE A 87 -11.51 -11.51 22.63
CA PHE A 87 -11.20 -12.88 22.22
C PHE A 87 -12.19 -13.94 22.71
N THR A 88 -12.99 -13.69 23.76
CA THR A 88 -13.84 -14.72 24.36
C THR A 88 -15.33 -14.50 24.18
N ILE A 89 -15.79 -13.24 24.15
CA ILE A 89 -17.21 -12.91 24.28
C ILE A 89 -17.74 -12.07 23.11
N TYR A 90 -16.87 -11.49 22.27
CA TYR A 90 -17.28 -10.58 21.20
C TYR A 90 -17.48 -11.32 19.87
N PRO A 91 -18.73 -11.68 19.51
CA PRO A 91 -19.00 -12.53 18.33
C PRO A 91 -18.49 -11.97 16.99
N PRO A 92 -18.53 -10.62 16.72
CA PRO A 92 -18.10 -10.10 15.42
C PRO A 92 -16.58 -10.15 15.18
N PHE A 93 -15.77 -10.38 16.21
CA PHE A 93 -14.31 -10.27 16.12
C PHE A 93 -13.70 -11.31 15.17
N TYR A 94 -14.04 -12.59 15.35
CA TYR A 94 -13.46 -13.65 14.51
C TYR A 94 -13.92 -13.59 13.05
N PRO A 95 -15.20 -13.34 12.74
CA PRO A 95 -15.61 -13.03 11.37
C PRO A 95 -14.82 -11.86 10.77
N ALA A 96 -14.67 -10.75 11.50
CA ALA A 96 -13.93 -9.60 11.02
C ALA A 96 -12.45 -9.92 10.75
N LEU A 97 -11.80 -10.68 11.63
CA LEU A 97 -10.41 -11.13 11.44
C LEU A 97 -10.28 -12.00 10.18
N TRP A 98 -11.24 -12.93 9.98
CA TRP A 98 -11.27 -13.81 8.82
C TRP A 98 -11.51 -13.03 7.52
N HIS A 99 -12.44 -12.07 7.52
CA HIS A 99 -12.70 -11.22 6.35
C HIS A 99 -11.49 -10.35 6.00
N ASN A 100 -10.76 -9.80 6.97
CA ASN A 100 -9.51 -9.09 6.71
C ASN A 100 -8.43 -10.02 6.11
N LEU A 101 -8.35 -11.27 6.56
CA LEU A 101 -7.43 -12.26 5.97
C LEU A 101 -7.82 -12.60 4.52
N ILE A 102 -9.12 -12.84 4.26
CA ILE A 102 -9.62 -13.06 2.89
C ILE A 102 -9.30 -11.84 2.03
N TRP A 103 -9.53 -10.62 2.54
CA TRP A 103 -9.21 -9.37 1.82
C TRP A 103 -7.74 -9.30 1.42
N LEU A 104 -6.84 -9.58 2.37
CA LEU A 104 -5.40 -9.59 2.13
C LEU A 104 -5.01 -10.62 1.07
N LEU A 105 -5.46 -11.86 1.24
CA LEU A 105 -5.14 -12.95 0.30
C LEU A 105 -5.71 -12.67 -1.09
N PHE A 106 -6.93 -12.19 -1.17
CA PHE A 106 -7.56 -11.84 -2.43
C PHE A 106 -6.79 -10.72 -3.14
N PHE A 107 -6.40 -9.67 -2.43
CA PHE A 107 -5.64 -8.56 -3.01
C PHE A 107 -4.26 -9.00 -3.49
N LEU A 108 -3.58 -9.87 -2.77
CA LEU A 108 -2.29 -10.42 -3.19
C LEU A 108 -2.41 -11.34 -4.41
N LEU A 109 -3.48 -12.14 -4.49
CA LEU A 109 -3.60 -13.19 -5.50
C LEU A 109 -4.36 -12.76 -6.77
N VAL A 110 -5.18 -11.71 -6.71
CA VAL A 110 -6.02 -11.32 -7.84
C VAL A 110 -5.65 -9.93 -8.36
N PRO A 111 -5.98 -8.80 -7.71
CA PRO A 111 -5.73 -7.48 -8.31
C PRO A 111 -4.25 -7.12 -8.40
N THR A 112 -3.40 -7.59 -7.50
CA THR A 112 -1.95 -7.30 -7.56
C THR A 112 -1.27 -7.96 -8.78
N PRO A 113 -1.45 -9.27 -9.05
CA PRO A 113 -0.95 -9.88 -10.29
C PRO A 113 -1.56 -9.28 -11.57
N ILE A 114 -2.85 -8.91 -11.55
CA ILE A 114 -3.48 -8.22 -12.69
C ILE A 114 -2.80 -6.87 -12.93
N GLY A 115 -2.53 -6.09 -11.88
CA GLY A 115 -1.81 -4.83 -11.97
C GLY A 115 -0.39 -5.00 -12.52
N LEU A 116 0.35 -6.00 -12.05
CA LEU A 116 1.66 -6.36 -12.59
C LEU A 116 1.59 -6.74 -14.08
N TYR A 117 0.64 -7.59 -14.46
CA TYR A 117 0.44 -7.99 -15.85
C TYR A 117 0.16 -6.80 -16.76
N LEU A 118 -0.73 -5.89 -16.33
CA LEU A 118 -1.03 -4.66 -17.07
C LEU A 118 0.20 -3.74 -17.17
N ALA A 119 1.01 -3.64 -16.12
CA ALA A 119 2.25 -2.87 -16.14
C ALA A 119 3.25 -3.43 -17.16
N VAL A 120 3.42 -4.76 -17.21
CA VAL A 120 4.29 -5.44 -18.19
C VAL A 120 3.79 -5.21 -19.63
N LEU A 121 2.49 -5.27 -19.87
CA LEU A 121 1.92 -4.97 -21.17
C LEU A 121 2.19 -3.52 -21.61
N LEU A 122 2.01 -2.57 -20.69
CA LEU A 122 2.17 -1.15 -20.95
C LEU A 122 3.64 -0.70 -21.01
N ASP A 123 4.57 -1.49 -20.45
CA ASP A 123 6.01 -1.26 -20.59
C ASP A 123 6.51 -1.49 -22.04
N ARG A 124 5.79 -2.26 -22.85
CA ARG A 124 6.12 -2.58 -24.25
C ARG A 124 5.82 -1.44 -25.25
N GLU A 125 5.50 -0.22 -24.78
CA GLU A 125 5.23 0.97 -25.62
C GLU A 125 4.16 0.73 -26.72
N LEU A 126 3.00 0.21 -26.32
CA LEU A 126 1.86 -0.01 -27.20
C LEU A 126 1.36 1.32 -27.80
N ARG A 127 0.75 1.26 -28.99
CA ARG A 127 0.06 2.41 -29.54
C ARG A 127 -1.03 2.87 -28.55
N PHE A 128 -1.06 4.17 -28.21
CA PHE A 128 -1.95 4.76 -27.21
C PHE A 128 -1.72 4.33 -25.75
N THR A 129 -0.53 3.88 -25.37
CA THR A 129 -0.17 3.48 -24.00
C THR A 129 -0.64 4.48 -22.95
N ARG A 130 -0.47 5.80 -23.20
CA ARG A 130 -0.90 6.86 -22.25
C ARG A 130 -2.41 6.87 -22.01
N VAL A 131 -3.22 6.57 -23.04
CA VAL A 131 -4.68 6.51 -22.91
C VAL A 131 -5.08 5.32 -22.04
N TYR A 132 -4.50 4.14 -22.29
CA TYR A 132 -4.75 2.96 -21.46
C TYR A 132 -4.32 3.19 -20.00
N GLN A 133 -3.14 3.75 -19.77
CA GLN A 133 -2.68 4.12 -18.42
C GLN A 133 -3.67 5.05 -17.72
N SER A 134 -4.14 6.10 -18.42
CA SER A 134 -5.09 7.06 -17.84
C SER A 134 -6.43 6.41 -17.51
N LEU A 135 -6.97 5.57 -18.39
CA LEU A 135 -8.25 4.89 -18.17
C LEU A 135 -8.19 3.88 -17.00
N ILE A 136 -7.12 3.09 -16.93
CA ILE A 136 -6.94 2.10 -15.85
C ILE A 136 -6.64 2.80 -14.53
N PHE A 137 -5.97 3.94 -14.55
CA PHE A 137 -5.65 4.73 -13.35
C PHE A 137 -6.82 5.62 -12.89
N LEU A 138 -7.79 5.90 -13.73
CA LEU A 138 -8.92 6.78 -13.41
C LEU A 138 -9.60 6.44 -12.07
N PRO A 139 -9.91 5.16 -11.76
CA PRO A 139 -10.52 4.80 -10.48
C PRO A 139 -9.67 5.15 -9.25
N VAL A 140 -8.35 5.23 -9.41
CA VAL A 140 -7.43 5.53 -8.30
C VAL A 140 -7.57 6.98 -7.83
N VAL A 141 -7.90 7.88 -8.74
CA VAL A 141 -8.06 9.33 -8.45
C VAL A 141 -9.39 9.61 -7.73
N LEU A 142 -10.37 8.71 -7.85
CA LEU A 142 -11.65 8.85 -7.16
C LEU A 142 -11.48 8.57 -5.66
N SER A 143 -12.23 9.31 -4.83
CA SER A 143 -12.30 8.98 -3.41
C SER A 143 -12.98 7.62 -3.21
N LEU A 144 -12.56 6.87 -2.17
CA LEU A 144 -13.15 5.57 -1.86
C LEU A 144 -14.66 5.65 -1.61
N ALA A 145 -15.14 6.77 -1.07
CA ALA A 145 -16.59 7.01 -0.90
C ALA A 145 -17.32 7.09 -2.24
N ILE A 146 -16.78 7.82 -3.23
CA ILE A 146 -17.36 7.90 -4.58
C ILE A 146 -17.35 6.53 -5.24
N VAL A 147 -16.25 5.79 -5.14
CA VAL A 147 -16.17 4.40 -5.63
C VAL A 147 -17.26 3.55 -4.97
N GLY A 148 -17.45 3.68 -3.65
CA GLY A 148 -18.51 3.00 -2.91
C GLY A 148 -19.91 3.30 -3.44
N PHE A 149 -20.25 4.56 -3.67
CA PHE A 149 -21.54 4.96 -4.24
C PHE A 149 -21.73 4.43 -5.68
N ILE A 150 -20.72 4.51 -6.52
CA ILE A 150 -20.79 3.97 -7.89
C ILE A 150 -21.14 2.48 -7.84
N TRP A 151 -20.41 1.70 -7.04
CA TRP A 151 -20.63 0.25 -6.95
C TRP A 151 -21.93 -0.10 -6.22
N GLN A 152 -22.36 0.69 -5.24
CA GLN A 152 -23.67 0.54 -4.60
C GLN A 152 -24.81 0.68 -5.63
N LEU A 153 -24.74 1.66 -6.52
CA LEU A 153 -25.68 1.80 -7.62
C LEU A 153 -25.57 0.65 -8.63
N MET A 154 -24.35 0.21 -8.98
CA MET A 154 -24.16 -0.91 -9.90
C MET A 154 -24.70 -2.22 -9.36
N TYR A 155 -24.63 -2.45 -8.04
CA TYR A 155 -25.11 -3.64 -7.35
C TYR A 155 -26.56 -3.56 -6.88
N SER A 156 -27.25 -2.44 -7.11
CA SER A 156 -28.66 -2.30 -6.72
C SER A 156 -29.49 -3.46 -7.30
N THR A 157 -30.34 -4.06 -6.46
CA THR A 157 -31.13 -5.23 -6.85
C THR A 157 -32.12 -4.89 -7.95
N ASP A 158 -32.79 -3.73 -7.87
CA ASP A 158 -33.89 -3.39 -8.77
C ASP A 158 -33.42 -2.59 -10.00
N GLN A 159 -32.43 -1.69 -9.83
CA GLN A 159 -32.02 -0.72 -10.85
C GLN A 159 -30.53 -0.82 -11.22
N GLY A 160 -29.81 -1.82 -10.65
CA GLY A 160 -28.38 -1.94 -10.86
C GLY A 160 -28.02 -2.42 -12.26
N LEU A 161 -26.96 -1.82 -12.81
CA LEU A 161 -26.46 -2.18 -14.15
C LEU A 161 -26.13 -3.67 -14.25
N ILE A 162 -25.56 -4.25 -13.20
CA ILE A 162 -25.14 -5.67 -13.21
C ILE A 162 -26.37 -6.57 -13.33
N ASN A 163 -27.40 -6.34 -12.52
CA ASN A 163 -28.65 -7.11 -12.61
C ASN A 163 -29.41 -6.85 -13.92
N ALA A 164 -29.38 -5.63 -14.45
CA ALA A 164 -29.97 -5.32 -15.76
C ALA A 164 -29.27 -6.08 -16.92
N VAL A 165 -27.98 -6.31 -16.82
CA VAL A 165 -27.24 -7.14 -17.78
C VAL A 165 -27.57 -8.63 -17.58
N LEU A 166 -27.61 -9.12 -16.36
CA LEU A 166 -27.94 -10.52 -16.03
C LEU A 166 -29.36 -10.90 -16.47
N ASP A 167 -30.31 -9.98 -16.32
CA ASP A 167 -31.70 -10.16 -16.75
C ASP A 167 -31.81 -10.46 -18.27
N LYS A 168 -30.96 -9.82 -19.11
CA LYS A 168 -30.89 -10.13 -20.54
C LYS A 168 -30.48 -11.57 -20.85
N PHE A 169 -29.82 -12.23 -19.91
CA PHE A 169 -29.43 -13.64 -19.99
C PHE A 169 -30.40 -14.57 -19.25
N GLY A 170 -31.54 -14.03 -18.76
CA GLY A 170 -32.57 -14.81 -18.05
C GLY A 170 -32.19 -15.16 -16.60
N VAL A 171 -31.21 -14.47 -16.04
CA VAL A 171 -30.82 -14.68 -14.63
C VAL A 171 -31.63 -13.75 -13.74
N ALA A 172 -32.29 -14.32 -12.73
CA ALA A 172 -33.06 -13.55 -11.76
C ALA A 172 -32.18 -12.52 -11.02
N PRO A 173 -32.74 -11.37 -10.60
CA PRO A 173 -31.99 -10.35 -9.87
C PRO A 173 -31.33 -10.93 -8.61
N ILE A 174 -30.06 -10.61 -8.42
CA ILE A 174 -29.25 -11.06 -7.29
C ILE A 174 -29.12 -9.91 -6.29
N ASP A 175 -29.34 -10.19 -5.03
CA ASP A 175 -29.04 -9.26 -3.94
C ASP A 175 -27.55 -9.37 -3.56
N TRP A 176 -26.72 -8.56 -4.23
CA TRP A 176 -25.27 -8.58 -4.08
C TRP A 176 -24.80 -8.10 -2.72
N LEU A 177 -25.49 -7.14 -2.12
CA LEU A 177 -25.05 -6.45 -0.92
C LEU A 177 -25.81 -6.87 0.33
N GLY A 178 -27.03 -7.35 0.20
CA GLY A 178 -27.83 -7.85 1.32
C GLY A 178 -27.54 -9.32 1.64
N ASN A 179 -27.05 -10.11 0.67
CA ASN A 179 -26.74 -11.51 0.90
C ASN A 179 -25.35 -11.68 1.58
N PRO A 180 -25.30 -12.23 2.83
CA PRO A 180 -24.06 -12.39 3.57
C PRO A 180 -22.99 -13.25 2.90
N SER A 181 -23.41 -14.17 2.01
CA SER A 181 -22.47 -15.05 1.28
C SER A 181 -21.82 -14.38 0.08
N LEU A 182 -22.39 -13.29 -0.42
CA LEU A 182 -21.94 -12.61 -1.65
C LEU A 182 -21.33 -11.25 -1.39
N ASN A 183 -21.77 -10.53 -0.37
CA ASN A 183 -21.42 -9.12 -0.17
C ASN A 183 -19.91 -8.89 -0.02
N LEU A 184 -19.19 -9.76 0.67
CA LEU A 184 -17.72 -9.66 0.79
C LEU A 184 -17.05 -9.71 -0.59
N TRP A 185 -17.49 -10.65 -1.45
CA TRP A 185 -16.92 -10.81 -2.79
C TRP A 185 -17.28 -9.64 -3.70
N ALA A 186 -18.52 -9.16 -3.64
CA ALA A 186 -18.96 -7.99 -4.37
C ALA A 186 -18.11 -6.76 -4.03
N VAL A 187 -17.87 -6.53 -2.74
CA VAL A 187 -17.04 -5.41 -2.28
C VAL A 187 -15.57 -5.59 -2.63
N LEU A 188 -15.04 -6.82 -2.57
CA LEU A 188 -13.67 -7.14 -3.02
C LEU A 188 -13.48 -6.83 -4.51
N ILE A 189 -14.45 -7.15 -5.35
CA ILE A 189 -14.43 -6.82 -6.79
C ILE A 189 -14.43 -5.29 -6.97
N ALA A 190 -15.32 -4.58 -6.26
CA ALA A 190 -15.38 -3.12 -6.29
C ALA A 190 -14.05 -2.46 -5.90
N ALA A 191 -13.45 -2.95 -4.82
CA ALA A 191 -12.15 -2.48 -4.33
C ALA A 191 -11.01 -2.79 -5.31
N SER A 192 -11.07 -3.94 -5.99
CA SER A 192 -10.07 -4.36 -6.98
C SER A 192 -9.99 -3.43 -8.17
N TRP A 193 -11.11 -2.85 -8.61
CA TRP A 193 -11.14 -1.89 -9.71
C TRP A 193 -10.17 -0.72 -9.50
N ARG A 194 -10.11 -0.21 -8.28
CA ARG A 194 -9.17 0.83 -7.89
C ARG A 194 -7.75 0.26 -7.66
N HIS A 195 -7.65 -0.87 -6.95
CA HIS A 195 -6.38 -1.45 -6.54
C HIS A 195 -5.52 -1.89 -7.74
N VAL A 196 -6.12 -2.48 -8.78
CA VAL A 196 -5.43 -2.87 -10.02
C VAL A 196 -4.71 -1.67 -10.66
N GLY A 197 -5.39 -0.52 -10.80
CA GLY A 197 -4.78 0.68 -11.37
C GLY A 197 -3.61 1.20 -10.53
N TYR A 198 -3.74 1.14 -9.21
CA TYR A 198 -2.68 1.55 -8.30
C TYR A 198 -1.45 0.63 -8.40
N MET A 199 -1.65 -0.69 -8.38
CA MET A 199 -0.57 -1.66 -8.56
C MET A 199 0.10 -1.54 -9.92
N MET A 200 -0.70 -1.33 -10.98
CA MET A 200 -0.17 -1.11 -12.34
C MET A 200 0.83 0.05 -12.37
N ILE A 201 0.51 1.20 -11.80
CA ILE A 201 1.42 2.38 -11.81
C ILE A 201 2.69 2.10 -11.00
N LEU A 202 2.58 1.47 -9.83
CA LEU A 202 3.75 1.13 -9.01
C LEU A 202 4.69 0.18 -9.75
N TYR A 203 4.15 -0.88 -10.34
CA TYR A 203 4.94 -1.83 -11.11
C TYR A 203 5.51 -1.23 -12.39
N LEU A 204 4.76 -0.36 -13.07
CA LEU A 204 5.25 0.32 -14.26
C LEU A 204 6.44 1.24 -13.93
N ALA A 205 6.37 1.99 -12.82
CA ALA A 205 7.49 2.79 -12.32
C ALA A 205 8.70 1.90 -12.00
N GLY A 206 8.47 0.74 -11.37
CA GLY A 206 9.51 -0.25 -11.11
C GLY A 206 10.14 -0.80 -12.39
N LEU A 207 9.34 -1.19 -13.38
CA LEU A 207 9.82 -1.71 -14.66
C LEU A 207 10.69 -0.69 -15.41
N LYS A 208 10.34 0.60 -15.33
CA LYS A 208 11.14 1.69 -15.91
C LYS A 208 12.45 1.95 -15.17
N SER A 209 12.61 1.49 -13.95
CA SER A 209 13.87 1.58 -13.18
C SER A 209 14.82 0.41 -13.39
N VAL A 210 14.39 -0.67 -14.03
CA VAL A 210 15.24 -1.82 -14.36
C VAL A 210 16.19 -1.45 -15.51
N ASP A 211 17.49 -1.72 -15.32
CA ASP A 211 18.49 -1.43 -16.35
C ASP A 211 18.16 -2.18 -17.65
N PRO A 212 18.01 -1.49 -18.79
CA PRO A 212 17.79 -2.12 -20.08
C PRO A 212 18.86 -3.14 -20.47
N ALA A 213 20.10 -2.92 -20.05
CA ALA A 213 21.21 -3.83 -20.33
C ALA A 213 20.95 -5.26 -19.81
N LEU A 214 20.20 -5.41 -18.71
CA LEU A 214 19.82 -6.72 -18.19
C LEU A 214 18.87 -7.48 -19.13
N LYS A 215 17.93 -6.75 -19.75
CA LYS A 215 16.98 -7.32 -20.72
C LYS A 215 17.71 -7.71 -22.03
N GLU A 216 18.64 -6.86 -22.48
CA GLU A 216 19.45 -7.10 -23.67
C GLU A 216 20.39 -8.30 -23.48
N ALA A 217 21.06 -8.41 -22.33
CA ALA A 217 21.93 -9.56 -22.02
C ALA A 217 21.12 -10.87 -22.04
N ALA A 218 19.95 -10.90 -21.40
CA ALA A 218 19.08 -12.08 -21.43
C ALA A 218 18.64 -12.47 -22.85
N ALA A 219 18.39 -11.49 -23.72
CA ALA A 219 18.06 -11.75 -25.11
C ALA A 219 19.24 -12.32 -25.91
N ILE A 220 20.48 -11.85 -25.66
CA ILE A 220 21.72 -12.39 -26.25
C ILE A 220 21.94 -13.83 -25.81
N ASP A 221 21.64 -14.17 -24.54
CA ASP A 221 21.72 -15.51 -23.98
C ASP A 221 20.60 -16.45 -24.50
N GLY A 222 19.70 -15.97 -25.40
CA GLY A 222 18.63 -16.74 -25.99
C GLY A 222 17.41 -16.97 -25.09
N ALA A 223 17.25 -16.20 -24.02
CA ALA A 223 16.08 -16.28 -23.15
C ALA A 223 14.82 -15.79 -23.87
N SER A 224 13.72 -16.54 -23.77
CA SER A 224 12.40 -16.05 -24.18
C SER A 224 11.93 -14.87 -23.31
N ASP A 225 10.97 -14.07 -23.80
CA ASP A 225 10.37 -12.96 -23.05
C ASP A 225 9.92 -13.37 -21.63
N TRP A 226 9.31 -14.56 -21.51
CA TRP A 226 8.86 -15.08 -20.21
C TRP A 226 10.04 -15.46 -19.32
N GLN A 227 11.10 -16.06 -19.88
CA GLN A 227 12.31 -16.40 -19.11
C GLN A 227 13.05 -15.15 -18.67
N ALA A 228 13.23 -14.16 -19.55
CA ALA A 228 13.80 -12.86 -19.21
C ALA A 228 13.00 -12.17 -18.10
N PHE A 229 11.66 -12.15 -18.22
CA PHE A 229 10.80 -11.60 -17.18
C PHE A 229 10.95 -12.36 -15.84
N ARG A 230 10.80 -13.68 -15.85
CA ARG A 230 10.74 -14.51 -14.63
C ARG A 230 12.07 -14.55 -13.88
N TYR A 231 13.21 -14.61 -14.62
CA TYR A 231 14.51 -14.85 -14.02
C TYR A 231 15.40 -13.59 -13.92
N VAL A 232 15.10 -12.54 -14.67
CA VAL A 232 15.90 -11.30 -14.68
C VAL A 232 15.07 -10.11 -14.18
N VAL A 233 13.96 -9.78 -14.86
CA VAL A 233 13.19 -8.57 -14.55
C VAL A 233 12.44 -8.68 -13.23
N PHE A 234 11.71 -9.77 -12.98
CA PHE A 234 10.91 -9.93 -11.75
C PHE A 234 11.77 -9.95 -10.48
N PRO A 235 12.96 -10.62 -10.43
CA PRO A 235 13.89 -10.47 -9.32
C PRO A 235 14.42 -9.04 -9.16
N ALA A 236 14.71 -8.34 -10.27
CA ALA A 236 15.13 -6.93 -10.21
C ALA A 236 14.04 -5.98 -9.68
N LEU A 237 12.75 -6.35 -9.80
CA LEU A 237 11.61 -5.64 -9.21
C LEU A 237 11.47 -5.87 -7.69
N ARG A 238 12.35 -6.59 -7.04
CA ARG A 238 12.28 -6.90 -5.61
C ARG A 238 11.99 -5.67 -4.73
N PRO A 239 12.62 -4.50 -4.90
CA PRO A 239 12.30 -3.32 -4.09
C PRO A 239 10.84 -2.88 -4.24
N ILE A 240 10.29 -2.95 -5.45
CA ILE A 240 8.90 -2.62 -5.73
C ILE A 240 7.94 -3.68 -5.18
N ASN A 241 8.29 -4.97 -5.28
CA ASN A 241 7.50 -6.05 -4.70
C ASN A 241 7.34 -5.89 -3.19
N ILE A 242 8.39 -5.39 -2.50
CA ILE A 242 8.34 -5.04 -1.08
C ILE A 242 7.31 -3.95 -0.82
N VAL A 243 7.41 -2.85 -1.55
CA VAL A 243 6.51 -1.69 -1.42
C VAL A 243 5.06 -2.12 -1.68
N VAL A 244 4.82 -2.87 -2.76
CA VAL A 244 3.51 -3.40 -3.13
C VAL A 244 2.92 -4.27 -2.02
N LEU A 245 3.72 -5.19 -1.46
CA LEU A 245 3.24 -6.07 -0.39
C LEU A 245 2.90 -5.28 0.87
N VAL A 246 3.76 -4.35 1.30
CA VAL A 246 3.50 -3.51 2.49
C VAL A 246 2.23 -2.69 2.29
N ILE A 247 2.07 -2.06 1.12
CA ILE A 247 0.85 -1.30 0.79
C ILE A 247 -0.38 -2.19 0.80
N THR A 248 -0.31 -3.38 0.21
CA THR A 248 -1.43 -4.32 0.15
C THR A 248 -1.86 -4.78 1.55
N VAL A 249 -0.90 -5.04 2.45
CA VAL A 249 -1.19 -5.38 3.85
C VAL A 249 -1.89 -4.21 4.56
N ILE A 250 -1.36 -3.00 4.41
CA ILE A 250 -1.94 -1.79 5.04
C ILE A 250 -3.35 -1.54 4.51
N GLU A 251 -3.57 -1.58 3.19
CA GLU A 251 -4.87 -1.37 2.55
C GLU A 251 -5.89 -2.44 3.00
N SER A 252 -5.47 -3.70 3.12
CA SER A 252 -6.36 -4.79 3.54
C SER A 252 -6.82 -4.67 4.99
N LEU A 253 -5.93 -4.25 5.90
CA LEU A 253 -6.28 -4.05 7.31
C LEU A 253 -7.05 -2.76 7.54
N ARG A 254 -6.78 -1.73 6.73
CA ARG A 254 -7.42 -0.42 6.80
C ARG A 254 -8.69 -0.32 5.96
N ALA A 255 -9.14 -1.37 5.30
CA ALA A 255 -10.33 -1.38 4.47
C ALA A 255 -11.56 -0.95 5.29
N PHE A 256 -11.96 0.31 5.19
CA PHE A 256 -13.05 0.94 5.93
C PHE A 256 -14.00 1.71 5.02
N ASP A 257 -13.48 2.72 4.31
CA ASP A 257 -14.30 3.71 3.62
C ASP A 257 -15.31 3.10 2.65
N LEU A 258 -14.83 2.18 1.78
CA LEU A 258 -15.66 1.50 0.80
C LEU A 258 -16.73 0.64 1.47
N VAL A 259 -16.34 -0.16 2.46
CA VAL A 259 -17.23 -1.06 3.21
C VAL A 259 -18.28 -0.29 3.98
N TYR A 260 -17.86 0.80 4.63
CA TYR A 260 -18.76 1.64 5.41
C TYR A 260 -19.79 2.34 4.53
N VAL A 261 -19.39 2.85 3.37
CA VAL A 261 -20.30 3.50 2.40
C VAL A 261 -21.28 2.51 1.80
N ILE A 262 -20.82 1.30 1.46
CA ILE A 262 -21.65 0.31 0.77
C ILE A 262 -22.78 -0.22 1.68
N ASN A 263 -22.48 -0.69 2.90
CA ASN A 263 -23.50 -1.27 3.77
C ASN A 263 -23.23 -1.08 5.28
N GLY A 264 -22.33 -0.18 5.66
CA GLY A 264 -21.98 0.07 7.06
C GLY A 264 -21.24 -1.10 7.74
N GLY A 265 -20.69 -2.04 6.97
CA GLY A 265 -20.02 -3.23 7.50
C GLY A 265 -20.98 -4.18 8.22
N ARG A 266 -22.20 -4.32 7.70
CA ARG A 266 -23.26 -5.20 8.23
C ARG A 266 -23.45 -6.43 7.34
N ASN A 267 -24.31 -7.34 7.76
CA ASN A 267 -24.76 -8.50 6.98
C ASN A 267 -23.59 -9.40 6.52
N GLY A 268 -22.64 -9.71 7.42
CA GLY A 268 -21.50 -10.57 7.08
C GLY A 268 -20.34 -9.84 6.37
N LEU A 269 -20.28 -8.52 6.49
CA LEU A 269 -19.18 -7.70 5.97
C LEU A 269 -18.44 -6.98 7.11
N GLU A 270 -18.37 -7.62 8.28
CA GLU A 270 -17.61 -7.12 9.41
C GLU A 270 -16.11 -7.13 9.07
N LEU A 271 -15.45 -5.98 9.29
CA LEU A 271 -13.99 -5.83 9.24
C LEU A 271 -13.51 -5.19 10.54
N LEU A 272 -12.27 -5.44 10.91
CA LEU A 272 -11.70 -4.90 12.16
C LEU A 272 -11.80 -3.37 12.23
N SER A 273 -11.54 -2.68 11.12
CA SER A 273 -11.66 -1.21 11.01
C SER A 273 -13.09 -0.71 11.26
N VAL A 274 -14.08 -1.45 10.78
CA VAL A 274 -15.50 -1.17 11.00
C VAL A 274 -15.86 -1.39 12.47
N LEU A 275 -15.39 -2.48 13.08
CA LEU A 275 -15.62 -2.76 14.50
C LEU A 275 -15.01 -1.68 15.41
N VAL A 276 -13.84 -1.13 15.07
CA VAL A 276 -13.26 0.03 15.77
C VAL A 276 -14.26 1.19 15.74
N THR A 277 -14.74 1.57 14.57
CA THR A 277 -15.66 2.70 14.40
C THR A 277 -16.98 2.48 15.11
N GLN A 278 -17.59 1.30 15.01
CA GLN A 278 -18.83 0.95 15.68
C GLN A 278 -18.71 1.02 17.21
N ASN A 279 -17.55 0.65 17.78
CA ASN A 279 -17.34 0.71 19.23
C ASN A 279 -16.96 2.11 19.72
N ILE A 280 -16.28 2.94 18.93
CA ILE A 280 -15.86 4.29 19.33
C ILE A 280 -16.98 5.31 19.07
N ILE A 281 -17.57 5.33 17.88
CA ILE A 281 -18.51 6.37 17.41
C ILE A 281 -19.96 5.88 17.46
N GLY A 282 -20.18 4.56 17.45
CA GLY A 282 -21.51 3.96 17.48
C GLY A 282 -22.20 4.09 18.84
N GLU A 283 -23.42 3.54 18.95
CA GLU A 283 -24.28 3.61 20.13
C GLU A 283 -23.62 3.11 21.42
N ALA A 284 -22.60 2.26 21.32
CA ALA A 284 -21.95 1.67 22.48
C ALA A 284 -21.02 2.64 23.23
N SER A 285 -20.47 3.69 22.56
CA SER A 285 -19.53 4.67 23.12
C SER A 285 -18.44 4.02 24.01
N ARG A 286 -17.81 2.96 23.53
CA ARG A 286 -16.79 2.18 24.27
C ARG A 286 -15.40 2.47 23.74
N ILE A 287 -14.88 3.67 24.00
CA ILE A 287 -13.60 4.13 23.44
C ILE A 287 -12.46 3.20 23.83
N GLY A 288 -12.34 2.79 25.11
CA GLY A 288 -11.31 1.86 25.53
C GLY A 288 -11.37 0.51 24.79
N TYR A 289 -12.58 0.01 24.55
CA TYR A 289 -12.79 -1.24 23.82
C TYR A 289 -12.44 -1.13 22.33
N GLY A 290 -12.91 -0.07 21.66
CA GLY A 290 -12.55 0.21 20.27
C GLY A 290 -11.05 0.45 20.09
N SER A 291 -10.41 1.12 21.07
CA SER A 291 -8.95 1.30 21.13
C SER A 291 -8.21 -0.03 21.25
N ALA A 292 -8.75 -1.01 21.98
CA ALA A 292 -8.15 -2.35 22.07
C ALA A 292 -8.21 -3.08 20.71
N ILE A 293 -9.32 -3.00 19.98
CA ILE A 293 -9.41 -3.56 18.60
C ILE A 293 -8.41 -2.86 17.68
N ALA A 294 -8.31 -1.51 17.74
CA ALA A 294 -7.34 -0.75 16.96
C ALA A 294 -5.88 -1.13 17.29
N THR A 295 -5.59 -1.39 18.56
CA THR A 295 -4.26 -1.85 19.01
C THR A 295 -3.96 -3.26 18.48
N ILE A 296 -4.94 -4.16 18.46
CA ILE A 296 -4.78 -5.50 17.84
C ILE A 296 -4.44 -5.34 16.34
N MET A 297 -5.14 -4.47 15.60
CA MET A 297 -4.83 -4.19 14.21
C MET A 297 -3.42 -3.64 14.02
N LEU A 298 -2.99 -2.71 14.88
CA LEU A 298 -1.64 -2.15 14.88
C LEU A 298 -0.59 -3.24 15.07
N VAL A 299 -0.79 -4.13 16.04
CA VAL A 299 0.12 -5.25 16.32
C VAL A 299 0.20 -6.20 15.14
N ILE A 300 -0.94 -6.60 14.56
CA ILE A 300 -0.98 -7.49 13.38
C ILE A 300 -0.20 -6.86 12.22
N SER A 301 -0.47 -5.57 11.91
CA SER A 301 0.22 -4.84 10.84
C SER A 301 1.73 -4.78 11.07
N THR A 302 2.13 -4.41 12.29
CA THR A 302 3.54 -4.25 12.66
C THR A 302 4.29 -5.58 12.59
N VAL A 303 3.71 -6.65 13.13
CA VAL A 303 4.31 -8.00 13.09
C VAL A 303 4.52 -8.44 11.65
N PHE A 304 3.52 -8.25 10.79
CA PHE A 304 3.61 -8.63 9.38
C PHE A 304 4.73 -7.87 8.66
N ILE A 305 4.77 -6.54 8.83
CA ILE A 305 5.78 -5.66 8.21
C ILE A 305 7.18 -6.00 8.72
N VAL A 306 7.35 -6.20 10.03
CA VAL A 306 8.66 -6.52 10.63
C VAL A 306 9.17 -7.87 10.16
N ILE A 307 8.35 -8.92 10.20
CA ILE A 307 8.74 -10.27 9.71
C ILE A 307 9.18 -10.19 8.26
N TYR A 308 8.41 -9.52 7.42
CA TYR A 308 8.70 -9.40 6.01
C TYR A 308 9.99 -8.62 5.75
N THR A 309 10.15 -7.47 6.40
CA THR A 309 11.36 -6.63 6.29
C THR A 309 12.62 -7.36 6.74
N LEU A 310 12.54 -8.08 7.86
CA LEU A 310 13.68 -8.88 8.37
C LEU A 310 14.08 -10.01 7.41
N ASN A 311 13.10 -10.66 6.76
CA ASN A 311 13.40 -11.71 5.78
C ASN A 311 14.15 -11.14 4.57
N ILE A 312 13.80 -9.95 4.10
CA ILE A 312 14.47 -9.28 3.00
C ILE A 312 15.93 -8.95 3.33
N PHE A 313 16.17 -8.30 4.47
CA PHE A 313 17.54 -7.98 4.88
C PHE A 313 18.42 -9.20 5.13
N ARG A 314 17.84 -10.34 5.51
CA ARG A 314 18.60 -11.60 5.62
C ARG A 314 19.03 -12.15 4.28
N GLU A 315 18.21 -11.99 3.25
CA GLU A 315 18.56 -12.45 1.90
C GLU A 315 19.57 -11.54 1.19
N GLU A 316 19.58 -10.22 1.47
CA GLU A 316 20.59 -9.28 0.96
C GLU A 316 21.99 -9.50 1.54
N ARG A 317 22.09 -10.17 2.69
CA ARG A 317 23.37 -10.50 3.33
C ARG A 317 23.93 -11.85 2.89
N ARG A 318 23.20 -12.60 2.10
CA ARG A 318 23.66 -13.88 1.48
C ARG A 318 24.07 -13.68 0.03
#